data_77b8cbc580f638e30ab80b5d446922f0
#
_entry.id   77b8cbc580f638e30ab80b5d446922f0
#
_cell.length_a   1.000
_cell.length_b   1.000
_cell.length_c   1.000
_cell.angle_alpha   90.00
_cell.angle_beta   90.00
_cell.angle_gamma   90.00
#
_symmetry.space_group_name_H-M   'P 1'
#
loop_
_entity.id
_entity.type
_entity.pdbx_description
1 polymer ?
#
loop_
_entity_poly.entity_id
_entity_poly.type
_entity_poly.pdbx_seq_one_letter_code
_entity_poly.pdbx_strand_id
1 'polypeptide(L)'
;TDRITTNKMRIMGRNQQMMRLDAEMVNDIDSSLENQLLQSVEHFIDQQKPAILIFEDYNKGVLTQKVIEGITQLCKQHQIFTAVDPKKKNFLAYKDVTLFKPNLKEVKEGLNINIDHTNLDRMQHIHQVLKEVLGHSISLITLSEKGVFYQQENNALIIPTHIRNIADVSGAG
;
A
#
# COMPACT_ATOMS: atom_id res chain seq x y z
N THR A 1 -7.86 -10.99 -22.98
CA THR A 1 -8.33 -11.30 -21.61
C THR A 1 -9.74 -10.77 -21.43
N ASP A 2 -10.62 -11.54 -20.82
CA ASP A 2 -12.02 -11.11 -20.54
C ASP A 2 -12.11 -10.16 -19.33
N ARG A 3 -10.96 -9.66 -18.84
CA ARG A 3 -10.88 -8.77 -17.68
C ARG A 3 -11.25 -7.35 -18.09
N ILE A 4 -12.34 -6.83 -17.49
CA ILE A 4 -12.77 -5.45 -17.73
C ILE A 4 -11.84 -4.45 -17.03
N THR A 5 -11.63 -3.29 -17.65
CA THR A 5 -10.99 -2.16 -17.00
C THR A 5 -11.92 -1.62 -15.89
N THR A 6 -11.38 -1.41 -14.70
CA THR A 6 -12.13 -0.82 -13.58
C THR A 6 -12.67 0.55 -13.98
N ASN A 7 -13.98 0.74 -13.86
CA ASN A 7 -14.64 2.01 -14.10
C ASN A 7 -15.38 2.46 -12.83
N LYS A 8 -15.16 3.71 -12.42
CA LYS A 8 -15.77 4.30 -11.24
C LYS A 8 -16.54 5.55 -11.64
N MET A 9 -17.86 5.46 -11.63
CA MET A 9 -18.76 6.55 -11.98
C MET A 9 -19.32 7.20 -10.72
N ARG A 10 -19.11 8.51 -10.58
CA ARG A 10 -19.68 9.31 -9.49
C ARG A 10 -20.83 10.15 -10.02
N ILE A 11 -22.00 9.97 -9.45
CA ILE A 11 -23.18 10.79 -9.75
C ILE A 11 -23.20 11.94 -8.74
N MET A 12 -23.06 13.15 -9.26
CA MET A 12 -23.03 14.38 -8.46
C MET A 12 -24.34 15.14 -8.59
N GLY A 13 -24.88 15.63 -7.49
CA GLY A 13 -26.05 16.51 -7.47
C GLY A 13 -25.82 17.66 -6.49
N ARG A 14 -26.01 18.92 -6.92
CA ARG A 14 -25.85 20.11 -6.08
C ARG A 14 -24.56 20.14 -5.26
N ASN A 15 -23.44 19.85 -5.87
CA ASN A 15 -22.09 19.75 -5.26
C ASN A 15 -21.92 18.65 -4.20
N GLN A 16 -22.81 17.67 -4.16
CA GLN A 16 -22.67 16.48 -3.30
C GLN A 16 -22.61 15.21 -4.12
N GLN A 17 -21.80 14.26 -3.71
CA GLN A 17 -21.77 12.93 -4.30
C GLN A 17 -23.01 12.17 -3.81
N MET A 18 -23.93 11.88 -4.73
CA MET A 18 -25.17 11.15 -4.43
C MET A 18 -24.96 9.64 -4.49
N MET A 19 -24.20 9.16 -5.47
CA MET A 19 -23.99 7.73 -5.69
C MET A 19 -22.65 7.48 -6.38
N ARG A 20 -22.06 6.31 -6.11
CA ARG A 20 -20.94 5.77 -6.87
C ARG A 20 -21.31 4.39 -7.41
N LEU A 21 -21.09 4.20 -8.72
CA LEU A 21 -21.24 2.93 -9.38
C LEU A 21 -19.85 2.45 -9.81
N ASP A 22 -19.48 1.26 -9.37
CA ASP A 22 -18.19 0.65 -9.67
C ASP A 22 -18.43 -0.59 -10.55
N ALA A 23 -17.85 -0.60 -11.76
CA ALA A 23 -17.79 -1.77 -12.62
C ALA A 23 -16.35 -2.30 -12.57
N GLU A 24 -16.13 -3.43 -11.89
CA GLU A 24 -14.81 -3.94 -11.60
C GLU A 24 -14.77 -5.46 -11.42
N MET A 25 -13.61 -6.04 -11.66
CA MET A 25 -13.30 -7.43 -11.32
C MET A 25 -12.30 -7.46 -10.18
N VAL A 26 -12.60 -8.26 -9.15
CA VAL A 26 -11.75 -8.40 -7.95
C VAL A 26 -11.08 -9.77 -7.84
N ASN A 27 -11.43 -10.70 -8.74
CA ASN A 27 -10.82 -12.03 -8.78
C ASN A 27 -9.34 -11.92 -9.16
N ASP A 28 -8.52 -12.79 -8.59
CA ASP A 28 -7.11 -12.85 -8.93
C ASP A 28 -6.92 -13.20 -10.43
N ILE A 29 -5.87 -12.67 -11.03
CA ILE A 29 -5.45 -13.05 -12.37
C ILE A 29 -4.95 -14.49 -12.34
N ASP A 30 -5.08 -15.19 -13.47
CA ASP A 30 -4.59 -16.57 -13.61
C ASP A 30 -3.05 -16.62 -13.72
N SER A 31 -2.52 -17.83 -13.58
CA SER A 31 -1.07 -18.06 -13.60
C SER A 31 -0.39 -17.67 -14.92
N SER A 32 -1.12 -17.69 -16.04
CA SER A 32 -0.59 -17.25 -17.34
C SER A 32 -0.36 -15.73 -17.34
N LEU A 33 -1.35 -14.98 -16.86
CA LEU A 33 -1.27 -13.52 -16.74
C LEU A 33 -0.25 -13.08 -15.67
N GLU A 34 -0.15 -13.83 -14.56
CA GLU A 34 0.91 -13.58 -13.57
C GLU A 34 2.31 -13.67 -14.20
N ASN A 35 2.57 -14.75 -14.95
CA ASN A 35 3.86 -14.96 -15.59
C ASN A 35 4.14 -13.88 -16.65
N GLN A 36 3.14 -13.50 -17.47
CA GLN A 36 3.28 -12.43 -18.46
C GLN A 36 3.59 -11.09 -17.78
N LEU A 37 2.91 -10.78 -16.66
CA LEU A 37 3.15 -9.55 -15.90
C LEU A 37 4.57 -9.53 -15.33
N LEU A 38 5.03 -10.64 -14.72
CA LEU A 38 6.38 -10.74 -14.17
C LEU A 38 7.44 -10.56 -15.25
N GLN A 39 7.31 -11.22 -16.42
CA GLN A 39 8.21 -11.04 -17.56
C GLN A 39 8.21 -9.60 -18.08
N SER A 40 7.04 -8.96 -18.13
CA SER A 40 6.93 -7.56 -18.57
C SER A 40 7.62 -6.60 -17.61
N VAL A 41 7.48 -6.83 -16.28
CA VAL A 41 8.14 -6.03 -15.24
C VAL A 41 9.65 -6.24 -15.28
N GLU A 42 10.13 -7.48 -15.41
CA GLU A 42 11.55 -7.81 -15.53
C GLU A 42 12.16 -7.09 -16.75
N HIS A 43 11.53 -7.23 -17.92
CA HIS A 43 11.98 -6.54 -19.13
C HIS A 43 12.00 -5.01 -18.95
N PHE A 44 10.98 -4.43 -18.31
CA PHE A 44 10.93 -2.98 -18.01
C PHE A 44 12.08 -2.56 -17.09
N ILE A 45 12.34 -3.33 -16.03
CA ILE A 45 13.43 -3.07 -15.08
C ILE A 45 14.79 -3.06 -15.81
N ASP A 46 15.02 -4.05 -16.65
CA ASP A 46 16.27 -4.18 -17.41
C ASP A 46 16.50 -3.01 -18.37
N GLN A 47 15.43 -2.55 -19.04
CA GLN A 47 15.51 -1.47 -20.02
C GLN A 47 15.57 -0.08 -19.39
N GLN A 48 14.74 0.17 -18.38
CA GLN A 48 14.53 1.51 -17.83
C GLN A 48 15.31 1.78 -16.53
N LYS A 49 15.75 0.73 -15.85
CA LYS A 49 16.51 0.79 -14.58
C LYS A 49 15.87 1.79 -13.58
N PRO A 50 14.59 1.61 -13.22
CA PRO A 50 13.91 2.55 -12.36
C PRO A 50 14.57 2.60 -10.98
N ALA A 51 14.63 3.78 -10.36
CA ALA A 51 15.16 3.93 -9.01
C ALA A 51 14.19 3.45 -7.94
N ILE A 52 12.87 3.50 -8.22
CA ILE A 52 11.79 3.17 -7.29
C ILE A 52 10.70 2.39 -8.03
N LEU A 53 10.15 1.37 -7.35
CA LEU A 53 8.93 0.67 -7.74
C LEU A 53 7.90 0.82 -6.63
N ILE A 54 6.67 1.22 -6.98
CA ILE A 54 5.59 1.44 -6.03
C ILE A 54 4.47 0.43 -6.30
N PHE A 55 4.08 -0.33 -5.27
CA PHE A 55 2.89 -1.17 -5.28
C PHE A 55 1.69 -0.33 -4.82
N GLU A 56 0.78 -0.03 -5.73
CA GLU A 56 -0.51 0.60 -5.48
C GLU A 56 -1.60 -0.49 -5.39
N ASP A 57 -1.82 -1.04 -4.20
CA ASP A 57 -2.76 -2.15 -4.01
C ASP A 57 -4.20 -1.63 -3.87
N TYR A 58 -5.02 -1.86 -4.88
CA TYR A 58 -6.46 -1.60 -4.85
C TYR A 58 -7.30 -2.85 -4.61
N ASN A 59 -6.65 -3.98 -4.30
CA ASN A 59 -7.33 -5.26 -4.09
C ASN A 59 -8.23 -5.66 -5.28
N LYS A 60 -7.70 -5.50 -6.51
CA LYS A 60 -8.40 -5.83 -7.75
C LYS A 60 -7.84 -7.08 -8.44
N GLY A 61 -7.15 -7.95 -7.68
CA GLY A 61 -6.70 -9.25 -8.14
C GLY A 61 -5.50 -9.25 -9.10
N VAL A 62 -4.88 -8.10 -9.39
CA VAL A 62 -3.64 -8.03 -10.18
C VAL A 62 -2.43 -8.35 -9.32
N LEU A 63 -2.37 -7.78 -8.11
CA LEU A 63 -1.33 -8.04 -7.14
C LEU A 63 -1.69 -9.31 -6.37
N THR A 64 -1.41 -10.47 -6.98
CA THR A 64 -1.47 -11.77 -6.29
C THR A 64 -0.23 -11.98 -5.44
N GLN A 65 -0.25 -12.90 -4.50
CA GLN A 65 0.92 -13.23 -3.68
C GLN A 65 2.15 -13.51 -4.56
N LYS A 66 2.00 -14.35 -5.59
CA LYS A 66 3.09 -14.69 -6.52
C LYS A 66 3.64 -13.46 -7.26
N VAL A 67 2.78 -12.56 -7.71
CA VAL A 67 3.18 -11.31 -8.39
C VAL A 67 3.95 -10.41 -7.42
N ILE A 68 3.45 -10.23 -6.20
CA ILE A 68 4.11 -9.41 -5.17
C ILE A 68 5.50 -9.97 -4.84
N GLU A 69 5.58 -11.26 -4.53
CA GLU A 69 6.84 -11.91 -4.20
C GLU A 69 7.84 -11.85 -5.37
N GLY A 70 7.39 -12.16 -6.60
CA GLY A 70 8.24 -12.12 -7.79
C GLY A 70 8.79 -10.73 -8.09
N ILE A 71 7.96 -9.70 -8.05
CA ILE A 71 8.39 -8.31 -8.29
C ILE A 71 9.32 -7.83 -7.16
N THR A 72 9.02 -8.16 -5.90
CA THR A 72 9.89 -7.77 -4.78
C THR A 72 11.27 -8.42 -4.91
N GLN A 73 11.33 -9.69 -5.33
CA GLN A 73 12.59 -10.39 -5.57
C GLN A 73 13.39 -9.76 -6.71
N LEU A 74 12.74 -9.41 -7.83
CA LEU A 74 13.38 -8.69 -8.94
C LEU A 74 13.94 -7.34 -8.47
N CYS A 75 13.16 -6.56 -7.74
CA CYS A 75 13.63 -5.27 -7.19
C CYS A 75 14.84 -5.44 -6.26
N LYS A 76 14.86 -6.48 -5.43
CA LYS A 76 15.98 -6.78 -4.54
C LYS A 76 17.25 -7.11 -5.33
N GLN A 77 17.16 -7.91 -6.40
CA GLN A 77 18.29 -8.25 -7.26
C GLN A 77 18.88 -7.04 -7.98
N HIS A 78 18.03 -6.10 -8.40
CA HIS A 78 18.43 -4.88 -9.10
C HIS A 78 18.65 -3.68 -8.17
N GLN A 79 18.58 -3.85 -6.82
CA GLN A 79 18.74 -2.79 -5.81
C GLN A 79 17.76 -1.63 -6.00
N ILE A 80 16.54 -1.92 -6.43
CA ILE A 80 15.47 -0.95 -6.64
C ILE A 80 14.75 -0.72 -5.30
N PHE A 81 14.55 0.55 -4.93
CA PHE A 81 13.75 0.93 -3.78
C PHE A 81 12.29 0.51 -3.99
N THR A 82 11.69 -0.19 -3.04
CA THR A 82 10.29 -0.61 -3.12
C THR A 82 9.44 0.12 -2.09
N ALA A 83 8.29 0.63 -2.52
CA ALA A 83 7.28 1.21 -1.63
C ALA A 83 5.93 0.54 -1.86
N VAL A 84 5.10 0.46 -0.82
CA VAL A 84 3.76 -0.13 -0.92
C VAL A 84 2.72 0.65 -0.11
N ASP A 85 1.55 0.87 -0.73
CA ASP A 85 0.29 1.21 -0.07
C ASP A 85 -0.56 -0.08 0.00
N PRO A 86 -0.50 -0.84 1.11
CA PRO A 86 -1.09 -2.17 1.17
C PRO A 86 -2.60 -2.13 1.39
N LYS A 87 -3.30 -3.20 0.98
CA LYS A 87 -4.68 -3.48 1.38
C LYS A 87 -4.77 -4.76 2.17
N LYS A 88 -5.84 -4.90 2.94
CA LYS A 88 -6.05 -5.99 3.91
C LYS A 88 -5.75 -7.38 3.34
N LYS A 89 -6.19 -7.68 2.12
CA LYS A 89 -6.04 -9.02 1.51
C LYS A 89 -4.57 -9.46 1.45
N ASN A 90 -3.69 -8.55 1.01
CA ASN A 90 -2.29 -8.85 0.74
C ASN A 90 -1.35 -8.24 1.80
N PHE A 91 -1.89 -7.75 2.93
CA PHE A 91 -1.14 -7.00 3.93
C PHE A 91 0.17 -7.69 4.36
N LEU A 92 0.13 -9.00 4.56
CA LEU A 92 1.28 -9.80 4.98
C LEU A 92 2.10 -10.39 3.83
N ALA A 93 1.72 -10.14 2.57
CA ALA A 93 2.46 -10.63 1.40
C ALA A 93 3.65 -9.73 1.02
N TYR A 94 3.64 -8.46 1.44
CA TYR A 94 4.67 -7.47 1.10
C TYR A 94 5.92 -7.59 1.97
N LYS A 95 6.55 -8.77 1.94
CA LYS A 95 7.78 -9.02 2.68
C LYS A 95 8.97 -8.35 2.01
N ASP A 96 9.92 -7.91 2.83
CA ASP A 96 11.20 -7.32 2.40
C ASP A 96 11.09 -6.06 1.51
N VAL A 97 9.93 -5.41 1.45
CA VAL A 97 9.82 -4.09 0.80
C VAL A 97 10.61 -3.05 1.59
N THR A 98 11.09 -2.00 0.91
CA THR A 98 11.87 -0.96 1.61
C THR A 98 10.96 -0.08 2.47
N LEU A 99 9.88 0.44 1.90
CA LEU A 99 8.91 1.31 2.59
C LEU A 99 7.52 0.67 2.61
N PHE A 100 6.97 0.52 3.80
CA PHE A 100 5.63 0.03 4.07
C PHE A 100 4.74 1.17 4.58
N LYS A 101 3.70 1.56 3.79
CA LYS A 101 2.84 2.71 4.05
C LYS A 101 1.36 2.34 4.28
N PRO A 102 1.02 1.69 5.37
CA PRO A 102 -0.38 1.46 5.72
C PRO A 102 -1.00 2.69 6.39
N ASN A 103 -2.33 2.72 6.42
CA ASN A 103 -3.05 3.55 7.39
C ASN A 103 -3.28 2.79 8.71
N LEU A 104 -3.70 3.51 9.75
CA LEU A 104 -3.91 2.94 11.09
C LEU A 104 -4.96 1.80 11.09
N LYS A 105 -6.00 1.90 10.26
CA LYS A 105 -7.02 0.87 10.11
C LYS A 105 -6.44 -0.41 9.49
N GLU A 106 -5.65 -0.27 8.45
CA GLU A 106 -4.97 -1.38 7.79
C GLU A 106 -4.02 -2.11 8.73
N VAL A 107 -3.31 -1.36 9.59
CA VAL A 107 -2.44 -1.95 10.64
C VAL A 107 -3.26 -2.76 11.64
N LYS A 108 -4.33 -2.16 12.18
CA LYS A 108 -5.24 -2.86 13.12
C LYS A 108 -5.77 -4.16 12.54
N GLU A 109 -6.25 -4.10 11.30
CA GLU A 109 -6.84 -5.25 10.61
C GLU A 109 -5.79 -6.28 10.17
N GLY A 110 -4.65 -5.84 9.68
CA GLY A 110 -3.58 -6.69 9.17
C GLY A 110 -2.84 -7.48 10.25
N LEU A 111 -2.63 -6.87 11.41
CA LEU A 111 -2.02 -7.50 12.58
C LEU A 111 -3.04 -8.12 13.55
N ASN A 112 -4.34 -7.87 13.33
CA ASN A 112 -5.42 -8.25 14.25
C ASN A 112 -5.18 -7.77 15.69
N ILE A 113 -4.82 -6.48 15.84
CA ILE A 113 -4.52 -5.86 17.13
C ILE A 113 -5.44 -4.68 17.41
N ASN A 114 -5.65 -4.38 18.69
CA ASN A 114 -6.28 -3.13 19.11
C ASN A 114 -5.21 -2.04 19.32
N ILE A 115 -5.48 -0.82 18.85
CA ILE A 115 -4.62 0.35 19.02
C ILE A 115 -5.48 1.46 19.65
N ASP A 116 -5.31 1.63 20.96
CA ASP A 116 -6.13 2.59 21.75
C ASP A 116 -5.58 4.01 21.66
N HIS A 117 -4.27 4.15 21.49
CA HIS A 117 -3.57 5.43 21.37
C HIS A 117 -2.43 5.36 20.36
N THR A 118 -2.02 6.51 19.86
CA THR A 118 -1.03 6.67 18.79
C THR A 118 0.13 7.59 19.23
N ASN A 119 0.58 7.44 20.48
CA ASN A 119 1.80 8.09 20.96
C ASN A 119 3.04 7.43 20.32
N LEU A 120 4.18 8.10 20.42
CA LEU A 120 5.41 7.68 19.77
C LEU A 120 5.83 6.26 20.17
N ASP A 121 5.83 5.94 21.48
CA ASP A 121 6.25 4.63 22.00
C ASP A 121 5.38 3.50 21.46
N ARG A 122 4.06 3.72 21.40
CA ARG A 122 3.13 2.74 20.84
C ARG A 122 3.37 2.51 19.35
N MET A 123 3.62 3.58 18.62
CA MET A 123 3.89 3.49 17.19
C MET A 123 5.24 2.83 16.89
N GLN A 124 6.25 3.08 17.70
CA GLN A 124 7.54 2.37 17.61
C GLN A 124 7.38 0.86 17.88
N HIS A 125 6.58 0.49 18.87
CA HIS A 125 6.27 -0.92 19.12
C HIS A 125 5.55 -1.56 17.92
N ILE A 126 4.59 -0.85 17.31
CA ILE A 126 3.90 -1.33 16.10
C ILE A 126 4.89 -1.49 14.94
N HIS A 127 5.80 -0.54 14.73
CA HIS A 127 6.86 -0.68 13.74
C HIS A 127 7.67 -1.96 13.95
N GLN A 128 8.07 -2.21 15.20
CA GLN A 128 8.87 -3.40 15.52
C GLN A 128 8.12 -4.70 15.18
N VAL A 129 6.83 -4.80 15.56
CA VAL A 129 5.99 -5.96 15.22
C VAL A 129 5.86 -6.11 13.70
N LEU A 130 5.59 -5.02 12.98
CA LEU A 130 5.51 -5.05 11.51
C LEU A 130 6.84 -5.47 10.89
N LYS A 131 7.96 -4.97 11.40
CA LYS A 131 9.30 -5.30 10.90
C LYS A 131 9.65 -6.77 11.12
N GLU A 132 9.28 -7.34 12.26
CA GLU A 132 9.48 -8.77 12.54
C GLU A 132 8.70 -9.67 11.57
N VAL A 133 7.48 -9.26 11.19
CA VAL A 133 6.62 -10.03 10.31
C VAL A 133 6.96 -9.83 8.83
N LEU A 134 7.28 -8.59 8.43
CA LEU A 134 7.42 -8.21 7.02
C LEU A 134 8.87 -8.00 6.58
N GLY A 135 9.81 -7.75 7.49
CA GLY A 135 11.21 -7.51 7.14
C GLY A 135 11.49 -6.14 6.48
N HIS A 136 10.51 -5.24 6.43
CA HIS A 136 10.65 -3.92 5.80
C HIS A 136 11.58 -2.99 6.57
N SER A 137 12.12 -1.97 5.89
CA SER A 137 13.10 -1.04 6.49
C SER A 137 12.46 0.22 7.05
N ILE A 138 11.44 0.76 6.39
CA ILE A 138 10.81 2.04 6.71
C ILE A 138 9.33 1.86 6.92
N SER A 139 8.80 2.30 8.06
CA SER A 139 7.36 2.46 8.28
C SER A 139 6.93 3.90 8.07
N LEU A 140 5.86 4.10 7.29
CA LEU A 140 5.17 5.37 7.13
C LEU A 140 3.68 5.14 7.38
N ILE A 141 3.22 5.34 8.63
CA ILE A 141 1.83 5.01 8.99
C ILE A 141 0.99 6.28 9.06
N THR A 142 -0.06 6.38 8.22
CA THR A 142 -0.97 7.52 8.28
C THR A 142 -1.92 7.37 9.48
N LEU A 143 -2.04 8.46 10.28
CA LEU A 143 -2.77 8.50 11.55
C LEU A 143 -4.00 9.38 11.48
N SER A 144 -4.55 9.60 10.28
CA SER A 144 -5.68 10.51 10.03
C SER A 144 -5.36 11.95 10.48
N GLU A 145 -6.25 12.57 11.27
CA GLU A 145 -6.07 13.93 11.78
C GLU A 145 -4.83 14.13 12.67
N LYS A 146 -4.24 13.05 13.17
CA LYS A 146 -3.05 13.10 14.03
C LYS A 146 -1.73 13.18 13.25
N GLY A 147 -1.78 13.07 11.92
CA GLY A 147 -0.62 13.19 11.06
C GLY A 147 -0.06 11.86 10.57
N VAL A 148 1.24 11.75 10.53
CA VAL A 148 1.95 10.58 9.97
C VAL A 148 3.05 10.16 10.93
N PHE A 149 3.10 8.87 11.26
CA PHE A 149 4.23 8.25 11.92
C PHE A 149 5.25 7.79 10.87
N TYR A 150 6.51 8.11 11.10
CA TYR A 150 7.66 7.65 10.33
C TYR A 150 8.65 6.97 11.25
N GLN A 151 9.22 5.85 10.80
CA GLN A 151 10.38 5.24 11.44
C GLN A 151 11.29 4.55 10.43
N GLN A 152 12.59 4.84 10.57
CA GLN A 152 13.68 4.13 9.92
C GLN A 152 14.78 3.91 10.95
N GLU A 153 15.17 2.67 11.16
CA GLU A 153 16.15 2.30 12.20
C GLU A 153 15.76 2.88 13.58
N ASN A 154 16.64 3.70 14.17
CA ASN A 154 16.42 4.35 15.47
C ASN A 154 15.77 5.74 15.35
N ASN A 155 15.52 6.22 14.13
CA ASN A 155 14.91 7.52 13.90
C ASN A 155 13.39 7.36 13.76
N ALA A 156 12.66 7.79 14.78
CA ALA A 156 11.20 7.72 14.83
C ALA A 156 10.61 9.08 15.19
N LEU A 157 9.55 9.47 14.47
CA LEU A 157 8.84 10.71 14.73
C LEU A 157 7.37 10.64 14.28
N ILE A 158 6.54 11.48 14.89
CA ILE A 158 5.19 11.75 14.44
C ILE A 158 5.15 13.18 13.89
N ILE A 159 4.83 13.32 12.61
CA ILE A 159 4.67 14.59 11.93
C ILE A 159 3.19 14.97 12.01
N PRO A 160 2.80 16.02 12.74
CA PRO A 160 1.40 16.41 12.88
C PRO A 160 0.85 16.97 11.56
N THR A 161 -0.46 16.85 11.37
CA THR A 161 -1.13 17.53 10.25
C THR A 161 -1.18 19.04 10.48
N HIS A 162 -1.02 19.82 9.41
CA HIS A 162 -1.41 21.22 9.41
C HIS A 162 -2.93 21.30 9.21
N ILE A 163 -3.65 21.68 10.24
CA ILE A 163 -5.11 21.86 10.19
C ILE A 163 -5.42 23.00 9.22
N ARG A 164 -6.02 22.66 8.07
CA ARG A 164 -6.70 23.63 7.20
C ARG A 164 -8.19 23.37 7.28
N ASN A 165 -9.04 24.38 7.02
CA ASN A 165 -10.47 24.15 6.90
C ASN A 165 -10.71 23.11 5.79
N ILE A 166 -11.13 21.92 6.18
CA ILE A 166 -11.36 20.79 5.27
C ILE A 166 -12.77 20.95 4.73
N ALA A 167 -12.91 21.32 3.47
CA ALA A 167 -14.20 21.37 2.77
C ALA A 167 -14.62 19.95 2.27
N ASP A 168 -13.66 19.09 1.97
CA ASP A 168 -13.86 17.71 1.50
C ASP A 168 -12.64 16.86 1.83
N VAL A 169 -12.86 15.62 2.26
CA VAL A 169 -11.80 14.62 2.55
C VAL A 169 -11.62 13.61 1.41
N SER A 170 -12.31 13.78 0.29
CA SER A 170 -12.19 12.91 -0.86
C SER A 170 -10.76 12.96 -1.44
N GLY A 171 -10.03 11.84 -1.33
CA GLY A 171 -8.67 11.74 -1.85
C GLY A 171 -7.54 12.03 -0.85
N ALA A 172 -7.86 12.37 0.40
CA ALA A 172 -6.90 12.32 1.49
C ALA A 172 -6.72 10.87 1.92
N GLY A 173 -5.64 10.23 1.51
CA GLY A 173 -5.29 8.85 1.87
C GLY A 173 -4.84 8.70 3.30
#